data_2ee1d60161b85a961f6a4874c598a6d2
#
_entry.id   2ee1d60161b85a961f6a4874c598a6d2
#
_cell.length_a   1.000
_cell.length_b   1.000
_cell.length_c   1.000
_cell.angle_alpha   90.00
_cell.angle_beta   90.00
_cell.angle_gamma   90.00
#
_symmetry.space_group_name_H-M   'P 1'
#
loop_
_entity.id
_entity.type
_entity.pdbx_description
1 polymer ?
#
loop_
_entity_poly.entity_id
_entity_poly.type
_entity_poly.pdbx_seq_one_letter_code
_entity_poly.pdbx_strand_id
1 'polypeptide(L)'
;LPRRSWLALLALAALPGQAPAADAPALLLAQVYRPGLPLQDYWVSEKYDGVRGFWDGRSLRTRGGATVAAPAWFTAGWPETPMDGELWAGRGQFTAAVSAARTQVPDDAAWKAMRYMVFDVPSNPEVFSRRMPVVEAAVKAIGKTWVQSVAHSKVSDQAGLQALLRRTVKD
;
A
#
# COMPACT_ATOMS: atom_id res chain seq x y z
N LEU A 1 11.95 72.26 -15.01
CA LEU A 1 11.01 71.15 -15.01
C LEU A 1 11.64 69.97 -14.24
N PRO A 2 11.07 69.50 -13.06
CA PRO A 2 11.66 68.40 -12.34
C PRO A 2 11.21 67.06 -12.89
N ARG A 3 12.18 66.17 -13.10
CA ARG A 3 11.98 64.74 -13.44
C ARG A 3 11.45 63.98 -12.23
N ARG A 4 10.22 63.45 -12.31
CA ARG A 4 9.66 62.53 -11.33
C ARG A 4 10.20 61.12 -11.57
N SER A 5 11.06 60.65 -10.64
CA SER A 5 11.52 59.23 -10.63
C SER A 5 10.43 58.37 -10.00
N TRP A 6 9.92 57.44 -10.78
CA TRP A 6 9.03 56.40 -10.30
C TRP A 6 9.88 55.23 -9.81
N LEU A 7 9.94 55.07 -8.48
CA LEU A 7 10.47 53.83 -7.87
C LEU A 7 9.38 52.75 -7.90
N ALA A 8 9.55 51.77 -8.79
CA ALA A 8 8.72 50.59 -8.79
C ALA A 8 9.20 49.66 -7.64
N LEU A 9 8.41 49.48 -6.60
CA LEU A 9 8.59 48.46 -5.59
C LEU A 9 8.18 47.10 -6.22
N LEU A 10 9.18 46.24 -6.53
CA LEU A 10 8.95 44.85 -6.83
C LEU A 10 8.67 44.11 -5.51
N ALA A 11 7.40 43.82 -5.25
CA ALA A 11 7.00 42.90 -4.20
C ALA A 11 7.40 41.46 -4.61
N LEU A 12 8.45 40.93 -4.00
CA LEU A 12 8.85 39.54 -4.15
C LEU A 12 7.82 38.66 -3.42
N ALA A 13 6.86 38.11 -4.14
CA ALA A 13 5.92 37.14 -3.60
C ALA A 13 6.71 35.86 -3.26
N ALA A 14 6.88 35.57 -1.96
CA ALA A 14 7.42 34.31 -1.49
C ALA A 14 6.46 33.19 -1.91
N LEU A 15 6.88 32.35 -2.83
CA LEU A 15 6.19 31.12 -3.16
C LEU A 15 6.14 30.24 -1.90
N PRO A 16 4.98 29.66 -1.54
CA PRO A 16 4.93 28.74 -0.43
C PRO A 16 5.89 27.60 -0.73
N GLY A 17 6.89 27.42 0.14
CA GLY A 17 7.84 26.32 0.04
C GLY A 17 7.08 24.99 -0.02
N GLN A 18 7.33 24.19 -1.03
CA GLN A 18 6.85 22.83 -1.07
C GLN A 18 7.39 22.11 0.17
N ALA A 19 6.48 21.60 1.00
CA ALA A 19 6.87 20.73 2.09
C ALA A 19 7.74 19.59 1.53
N PRO A 20 8.86 19.23 2.17
CA PRO A 20 9.67 18.11 1.69
C PRO A 20 8.78 16.88 1.56
N ALA A 21 8.87 16.20 0.43
CA ALA A 21 8.20 14.92 0.24
C ALA A 21 8.66 14.01 1.39
N ALA A 22 7.71 13.44 2.14
CA ALA A 22 8.04 12.47 3.17
C ALA A 22 8.85 11.36 2.52
N ASP A 23 9.97 10.96 3.14
CA ASP A 23 10.83 9.91 2.62
C ASP A 23 9.98 8.67 2.29
N ALA A 24 10.16 8.14 1.07
CA ALA A 24 9.44 6.95 0.65
C ALA A 24 9.81 5.77 1.57
N PRO A 25 8.85 4.96 2.04
CA PRO A 25 9.15 3.85 2.93
C PRO A 25 10.03 2.81 2.23
N ALA A 26 11.01 2.27 2.96
CA ALA A 26 11.87 1.18 2.48
C ALA A 26 11.08 -0.13 2.48
N LEU A 27 10.42 -0.44 1.37
CA LEU A 27 9.55 -1.60 1.21
C LEU A 27 10.21 -2.70 0.40
N LEU A 28 9.96 -3.96 0.78
CA LEU A 28 10.38 -5.11 -0.01
C LEU A 28 9.63 -5.12 -1.35
N LEU A 29 10.37 -5.27 -2.45
CA LEU A 29 9.80 -5.36 -3.79
C LEU A 29 9.88 -6.80 -4.31
N ALA A 30 8.77 -7.30 -4.82
CA ALA A 30 8.73 -8.58 -5.50
C ALA A 30 9.56 -8.53 -6.80
N GLN A 31 10.23 -9.65 -7.10
CA GLN A 31 10.93 -9.84 -8.37
C GLN A 31 9.98 -10.37 -9.44
N VAL A 32 10.25 -10.03 -10.70
CA VAL A 32 9.52 -10.60 -11.82
C VAL A 32 9.84 -12.09 -11.92
N TYR A 33 8.82 -12.94 -11.98
CA TYR A 33 8.99 -14.38 -12.17
C TYR A 33 9.75 -14.68 -13.47
N ARG A 34 10.71 -15.59 -13.37
CA ARG A 34 11.44 -16.13 -14.53
C ARG A 34 11.39 -17.65 -14.47
N PRO A 35 11.16 -18.34 -15.59
CA PRO A 35 11.27 -19.81 -15.62
C PRO A 35 12.64 -20.29 -15.14
N GLY A 36 12.66 -21.43 -14.45
CA GLY A 36 13.91 -22.04 -13.93
C GLY A 36 14.27 -21.59 -12.50
N LEU A 37 13.48 -20.75 -11.85
CA LEU A 37 13.70 -20.45 -10.43
C LEU A 37 13.44 -21.69 -9.56
N PRO A 38 14.25 -21.92 -8.49
CA PRO A 38 14.02 -22.99 -7.52
C PRO A 38 12.79 -22.63 -6.66
N LEU A 39 11.60 -22.98 -7.12
CA LEU A 39 10.31 -22.53 -6.55
C LEU A 39 10.15 -22.88 -5.07
N GLN A 40 10.76 -23.96 -4.60
CA GLN A 40 10.75 -24.35 -3.20
C GLN A 40 11.33 -23.31 -2.24
N ASP A 41 12.20 -22.42 -2.75
CA ASP A 41 12.85 -21.37 -1.96
C ASP A 41 11.97 -20.13 -1.82
N TYR A 42 10.87 -20.04 -2.58
CA TYR A 42 10.00 -18.87 -2.62
C TYR A 42 8.65 -19.12 -1.94
N TRP A 43 8.07 -18.06 -1.43
CA TRP A 43 6.66 -18.00 -1.08
C TRP A 43 5.88 -17.42 -2.26
N VAL A 44 4.73 -18.00 -2.53
CA VAL A 44 3.86 -17.58 -3.65
C VAL A 44 2.55 -17.06 -3.08
N SER A 45 2.12 -15.90 -3.55
CA SER A 45 0.85 -15.27 -3.21
C SER A 45 0.14 -14.75 -4.45
N GLU A 46 -1.15 -14.46 -4.33
CA GLU A 46 -1.84 -13.67 -5.33
C GLU A 46 -1.22 -12.28 -5.43
N LYS A 47 -1.08 -11.75 -6.64
CA LYS A 47 -0.76 -10.35 -6.88
C LYS A 47 -2.07 -9.58 -6.98
N TYR A 48 -2.35 -8.83 -5.96
CA TYR A 48 -3.48 -7.88 -5.97
C TYR A 48 -3.16 -6.69 -6.86
N ASP A 49 -4.14 -6.27 -7.65
CA ASP A 49 -4.01 -5.14 -8.57
C ASP A 49 -4.78 -3.94 -8.02
N GLY A 50 -4.11 -3.15 -7.21
CA GLY A 50 -4.65 -2.00 -6.50
C GLY A 50 -3.61 -0.90 -6.32
N VAL A 51 -3.62 -0.27 -5.16
CA VAL A 51 -2.66 0.76 -4.77
C VAL A 51 -1.91 0.29 -3.54
N ARG A 52 -0.57 0.16 -3.63
CA ARG A 52 0.22 -0.19 -2.46
C ARG A 52 0.04 0.84 -1.37
N GLY A 53 -0.42 0.38 -0.22
CA GLY A 53 -0.63 1.14 0.99
C GLY A 53 0.32 0.70 2.09
N PHE A 54 1.13 1.63 2.57
CA PHE A 54 1.98 1.44 3.74
C PHE A 54 1.36 2.14 4.93
N TRP A 55 1.03 1.38 5.96
CA TRP A 55 0.62 1.91 7.26
C TRP A 55 1.87 2.13 8.11
N ASP A 56 2.16 3.36 8.50
CA ASP A 56 3.36 3.72 9.28
C ASP A 56 3.16 3.64 10.80
N GLY A 57 1.99 3.15 11.25
CA GLY A 57 1.56 3.14 12.64
C GLY A 57 0.62 4.30 13.00
N ARG A 58 0.43 5.28 12.10
CA ARG A 58 -0.43 6.47 12.30
C ARG A 58 -1.17 6.89 11.04
N SER A 59 -0.54 6.74 9.89
CA SER A 59 -1.05 7.22 8.61
C SER A 59 -0.85 6.17 7.52
N LEU A 60 -1.81 6.11 6.61
CA LEU A 60 -1.70 5.29 5.42
C LEU A 60 -0.98 6.10 4.33
N ARG A 61 0.05 5.50 3.73
CA ARG A 61 0.92 6.15 2.72
C ARG A 61 0.99 5.31 1.46
N THR A 62 1.16 5.96 0.33
CA THR A 62 1.52 5.29 -0.92
C THR A 62 2.97 4.81 -0.88
N ARG A 63 3.36 3.97 -1.84
CA ARG A 63 4.76 3.57 -2.05
C ARG A 63 5.73 4.74 -2.19
N GLY A 64 5.27 5.86 -2.75
CA GLY A 64 6.07 7.09 -2.91
C GLY A 64 6.08 8.00 -1.68
N GLY A 65 5.49 7.58 -0.55
CA GLY A 65 5.46 8.35 0.70
C GLY A 65 4.31 9.34 0.84
N ALA A 66 3.52 9.58 -0.22
CA ALA A 66 2.36 10.47 -0.13
C ALA A 66 1.28 9.88 0.79
N THR A 67 0.67 10.72 1.60
CA THR A 67 -0.45 10.33 2.48
C THR A 67 -1.68 9.97 1.66
N VAL A 68 -2.33 8.86 2.00
CA VAL A 68 -3.63 8.46 1.46
C VAL A 68 -4.71 8.96 2.41
N ALA A 69 -5.62 9.79 1.90
CA ALA A 69 -6.75 10.31 2.65
C ALA A 69 -7.83 9.23 2.80
N ALA A 70 -7.60 8.28 3.73
CA ALA A 70 -8.59 7.26 4.05
C ALA A 70 -9.63 7.82 5.05
N PRO A 71 -10.90 7.38 5.00
CA PRO A 71 -11.87 7.72 6.04
C PRO A 71 -11.38 7.25 7.42
N ALA A 72 -11.65 8.01 8.46
CA ALA A 72 -11.20 7.67 9.82
C ALA A 72 -11.65 6.27 10.27
N TRP A 73 -12.85 5.84 9.89
CA TRP A 73 -13.37 4.51 10.23
C TRP A 73 -12.56 3.36 9.59
N PHE A 74 -11.93 3.61 8.43
CA PHE A 74 -11.19 2.57 7.71
C PHE A 74 -9.95 2.11 8.48
N THR A 75 -9.21 3.06 9.07
CA THR A 75 -8.00 2.80 9.85
C THR A 75 -8.22 2.79 11.37
N ALA A 76 -9.45 2.99 11.83
CA ALA A 76 -9.77 3.01 13.26
C ALA A 76 -9.42 1.68 13.94
N GLY A 77 -8.63 1.76 14.99
CA GLY A 77 -8.18 0.59 15.76
C GLY A 77 -7.02 -0.19 15.14
N TRP A 78 -6.38 0.34 14.09
CA TRP A 78 -5.17 -0.27 13.57
C TRP A 78 -4.00 -0.06 14.57
N PRO A 79 -3.06 -1.03 14.66
CA PRO A 79 -1.95 -0.97 15.60
C PRO A 79 -0.91 0.09 15.20
N GLU A 80 -0.05 0.44 16.15
CA GLU A 80 1.14 1.27 15.86
C GLU A 80 2.20 0.50 15.05
N THR A 81 2.08 -0.83 14.96
CA THR A 81 2.98 -1.66 14.15
C THR A 81 2.82 -1.32 12.66
N PRO A 82 3.89 -0.92 11.97
CA PRO A 82 3.84 -0.68 10.54
C PRO A 82 3.44 -1.93 9.75
N MET A 83 2.54 -1.74 8.78
CA MET A 83 2.05 -2.82 7.91
C MET A 83 2.16 -2.41 6.45
N ASP A 84 2.49 -3.37 5.61
CA ASP A 84 2.58 -3.19 4.17
C ASP A 84 1.55 -4.08 3.47
N GLY A 85 0.80 -3.49 2.56
CA GLY A 85 -0.32 -4.18 1.92
C GLY A 85 -0.77 -3.49 0.65
N GLU A 86 -1.84 -4.01 0.07
CA GLU A 86 -2.49 -3.44 -1.11
C GLU A 86 -3.88 -2.93 -0.75
N LEU A 87 -4.18 -1.69 -1.08
CA LEU A 87 -5.54 -1.15 -1.12
C LEU A 87 -6.22 -1.66 -2.39
N TRP A 88 -7.17 -2.55 -2.23
CA TRP A 88 -7.76 -3.32 -3.32
C TRP A 88 -9.28 -3.23 -3.33
N ALA A 89 -9.86 -2.94 -4.49
CA ALA A 89 -11.31 -2.81 -4.68
C ALA A 89 -11.95 -4.05 -5.33
N GLY A 90 -11.18 -5.10 -5.54
CA GLY A 90 -11.64 -6.32 -6.23
C GLY A 90 -10.93 -6.54 -7.57
N ARG A 91 -11.08 -7.75 -8.13
CA ARG A 91 -10.48 -8.08 -9.43
C ARG A 91 -11.09 -7.21 -10.54
N GLY A 92 -10.24 -6.70 -11.42
CA GLY A 92 -10.64 -5.77 -12.50
C GLY A 92 -11.04 -4.37 -12.02
N GLN A 93 -10.89 -4.05 -10.74
CA GLN A 93 -11.28 -2.77 -10.16
C GLN A 93 -10.09 -1.84 -9.85
N PHE A 94 -8.99 -1.98 -10.58
CA PHE A 94 -7.79 -1.16 -10.37
C PHE A 94 -8.10 0.35 -10.40
N THR A 95 -8.86 0.79 -11.39
CA THR A 95 -9.23 2.21 -11.54
C THR A 95 -10.03 2.73 -10.34
N ALA A 96 -10.93 1.91 -9.79
CA ALA A 96 -11.70 2.28 -8.59
C ALA A 96 -10.77 2.42 -7.37
N ALA A 97 -9.83 1.50 -7.18
CA ALA A 97 -8.85 1.56 -6.11
C ALA A 97 -7.96 2.81 -6.22
N VAL A 98 -7.47 3.12 -7.42
CA VAL A 98 -6.65 4.32 -7.68
C VAL A 98 -7.45 5.60 -7.43
N SER A 99 -8.69 5.67 -7.90
CA SER A 99 -9.57 6.82 -7.70
C SER A 99 -9.80 7.08 -6.20
N ALA A 100 -10.19 6.05 -5.44
CA ALA A 100 -10.43 6.17 -4.00
C ALA A 100 -9.16 6.61 -3.25
N ALA A 101 -8.00 6.00 -3.55
CA ALA A 101 -6.75 6.29 -2.84
C ALA A 101 -6.16 7.67 -3.17
N ARG A 102 -6.47 8.27 -4.33
CA ARG A 102 -5.94 9.58 -4.75
C ARG A 102 -6.84 10.76 -4.38
N THR A 103 -8.11 10.50 -4.08
CA THR A 103 -9.07 11.55 -3.75
C THR A 103 -8.76 12.11 -2.35
N GLN A 104 -8.60 13.45 -2.27
CA GLN A 104 -8.24 14.13 -1.01
C GLN A 104 -9.40 14.16 0.01
N VAL A 105 -10.63 14.22 -0.47
CA VAL A 105 -11.83 14.09 0.38
C VAL A 105 -12.39 12.69 0.15
N PRO A 106 -12.20 11.75 1.10
CA PRO A 106 -12.57 10.36 0.89
C PRO A 106 -14.08 10.19 0.73
N ASP A 107 -14.49 9.41 -0.25
CA ASP A 107 -15.87 8.98 -0.45
C ASP A 107 -16.12 7.67 0.30
N ASP A 108 -17.00 7.70 1.27
CA ASP A 108 -17.34 6.53 2.09
C ASP A 108 -17.88 5.35 1.26
N ALA A 109 -18.63 5.60 0.19
CA ALA A 109 -19.17 4.53 -0.66
C ALA A 109 -18.05 3.81 -1.40
N ALA A 110 -17.08 4.56 -1.97
CA ALA A 110 -15.90 4.00 -2.62
C ALA A 110 -15.05 3.20 -1.62
N TRP A 111 -14.84 3.73 -0.41
CA TRP A 111 -14.02 3.07 0.60
C TRP A 111 -14.67 1.82 1.21
N LYS A 112 -16.00 1.71 1.25
CA LYS A 112 -16.70 0.48 1.64
C LYS A 112 -16.44 -0.70 0.70
N ALA A 113 -16.09 -0.43 -0.56
CA ALA A 113 -15.67 -1.46 -1.51
C ALA A 113 -14.19 -1.84 -1.38
N MET A 114 -13.39 -1.04 -0.66
CA MET A 114 -11.96 -1.28 -0.50
C MET A 114 -11.67 -2.33 0.57
N ARG A 115 -10.60 -3.09 0.33
CA ARG A 115 -9.93 -3.97 1.31
C ARG A 115 -8.48 -3.57 1.44
N TYR A 116 -7.91 -3.79 2.60
CA TYR A 116 -6.48 -3.69 2.83
C TYR A 116 -5.91 -5.10 2.95
N MET A 117 -5.21 -5.54 1.92
CA MET A 117 -4.61 -6.86 1.80
C MET A 117 -3.19 -6.82 2.34
N VAL A 118 -3.00 -7.17 3.62
CA VAL A 118 -1.72 -7.06 4.32
C VAL A 118 -0.84 -8.26 4.00
N PHE A 119 0.37 -8.02 3.55
CA PHE A 119 1.32 -9.07 3.17
C PHE A 119 2.67 -8.98 3.90
N ASP A 120 2.98 -7.90 4.61
CA ASP A 120 4.22 -7.79 5.39
C ASP A 120 4.08 -6.85 6.60
N VAL A 121 5.01 -7.01 7.55
CA VAL A 121 5.27 -6.14 8.70
C VAL A 121 6.75 -5.73 8.67
N PRO A 122 7.12 -4.75 7.85
CA PRO A 122 8.51 -4.49 7.48
C PRO A 122 9.39 -3.99 8.63
N SER A 123 8.80 -3.51 9.72
CA SER A 123 9.53 -3.13 10.94
C SER A 123 10.04 -4.32 11.75
N ASN A 124 9.53 -5.53 11.48
CA ASN A 124 10.00 -6.75 12.12
C ASN A 124 11.30 -7.22 11.42
N PRO A 125 12.46 -7.33 12.13
CA PRO A 125 13.74 -7.66 11.52
C PRO A 125 13.88 -9.14 11.11
N GLU A 126 12.93 -9.99 11.49
CA GLU A 126 12.94 -11.42 11.20
C GLU A 126 12.82 -11.71 9.69
N VAL A 127 13.20 -12.92 9.29
CA VAL A 127 13.01 -13.41 7.93
C VAL A 127 11.53 -13.48 7.56
N PHE A 128 11.20 -13.37 6.28
CA PHE A 128 9.81 -13.27 5.79
C PHE A 128 8.89 -14.38 6.34
N SER A 129 9.37 -15.63 6.41
CA SER A 129 8.60 -16.76 6.97
C SER A 129 8.20 -16.59 8.44
N ARG A 130 8.97 -15.81 9.21
CA ARG A 130 8.67 -15.48 10.61
C ARG A 130 7.76 -14.27 10.72
N ARG A 131 7.74 -13.40 9.73
CA ARG A 131 6.85 -12.23 9.69
C ARG A 131 5.42 -12.58 9.33
N MET A 132 5.18 -13.62 8.52
CA MET A 132 3.81 -14.02 8.13
C MET A 132 2.87 -14.29 9.31
N PRO A 133 3.24 -15.07 10.35
CA PRO A 133 2.39 -15.22 11.53
C PRO A 133 2.13 -13.90 12.28
N VAL A 134 3.07 -12.96 12.21
CA VAL A 134 2.89 -11.62 12.82
C VAL A 134 1.85 -10.81 12.02
N VAL A 135 1.86 -10.89 10.69
CA VAL A 135 0.82 -10.30 9.83
C VAL A 135 -0.56 -10.88 10.20
N GLU A 136 -0.67 -12.19 10.27
CA GLU A 136 -1.94 -12.86 10.62
C GLU A 136 -2.45 -12.43 12.00
N ALA A 137 -1.56 -12.37 13.00
CA ALA A 137 -1.90 -11.93 14.35
C ALA A 137 -2.37 -10.46 14.38
N ALA A 138 -1.68 -9.55 13.65
CA ALA A 138 -2.04 -8.15 13.57
C ALA A 138 -3.41 -7.97 12.89
N VAL A 139 -3.65 -8.63 11.77
CA VAL A 139 -4.95 -8.59 11.06
C VAL A 139 -6.07 -9.14 11.93
N LYS A 140 -5.83 -10.26 12.62
CA LYS A 140 -6.81 -10.84 13.56
C LYS A 140 -7.13 -9.89 14.72
N ALA A 141 -6.13 -9.20 15.26
CA ALA A 141 -6.33 -8.22 16.34
C ALA A 141 -7.13 -6.98 15.87
N ILE A 142 -6.92 -6.53 14.62
CA ILE A 142 -7.72 -5.45 14.01
C ILE A 142 -9.20 -5.86 13.93
N GLY A 143 -9.52 -7.10 13.60
CA GLY A 143 -10.87 -7.65 13.62
C GLY A 143 -11.84 -7.00 12.64
N LYS A 144 -11.36 -6.35 11.59
CA LYS A 144 -12.19 -5.69 10.56
C LYS A 144 -12.27 -6.55 9.30
N THR A 145 -13.47 -6.73 8.74
CA THR A 145 -13.70 -7.57 7.56
C THR A 145 -12.98 -7.08 6.30
N TRP A 146 -12.69 -5.79 6.23
CA TRP A 146 -11.98 -5.18 5.11
C TRP A 146 -10.43 -5.20 5.28
N VAL A 147 -9.91 -5.69 6.39
CA VAL A 147 -8.47 -5.91 6.59
C VAL A 147 -8.21 -7.41 6.58
N GLN A 148 -7.42 -7.86 5.64
CA GLN A 148 -7.18 -9.29 5.41
C GLN A 148 -5.70 -9.58 5.25
N SER A 149 -5.22 -10.69 5.79
CA SER A 149 -3.87 -11.18 5.52
C SER A 149 -3.83 -11.89 4.17
N VAL A 150 -2.79 -11.60 3.39
CA VAL A 150 -2.55 -12.29 2.12
C VAL A 150 -2.09 -13.71 2.38
N ALA A 151 -2.77 -14.67 1.75
CA ALA A 151 -2.37 -16.09 1.83
C ALA A 151 -1.07 -16.31 1.05
N HIS A 152 -0.10 -16.94 1.71
CA HIS A 152 1.16 -17.35 1.11
C HIS A 152 1.26 -18.87 1.10
N SER A 153 1.74 -19.42 0.00
CA SER A 153 1.87 -20.86 -0.21
C SER A 153 3.28 -21.25 -0.64
N LYS A 154 3.72 -22.44 -0.28
CA LYS A 154 4.89 -23.08 -0.88
C LYS A 154 4.45 -23.95 -2.05
N VAL A 155 5.24 -23.95 -3.09
CA VAL A 155 5.13 -24.88 -4.24
C VAL A 155 6.49 -25.47 -4.50
N SER A 156 6.54 -26.75 -4.87
CA SER A 156 7.79 -27.47 -5.12
C SER A 156 8.29 -27.30 -6.56
N ASP A 157 7.37 -27.12 -7.49
CA ASP A 157 7.65 -27.17 -8.92
C ASP A 157 6.67 -26.35 -9.75
N GLN A 158 6.89 -26.33 -11.05
CA GLN A 158 6.05 -25.61 -12.02
C GLN A 158 4.61 -26.13 -12.07
N ALA A 159 4.40 -27.44 -11.88
CA ALA A 159 3.06 -28.01 -11.90
C ALA A 159 2.25 -27.53 -10.68
N GLY A 160 2.87 -27.49 -9.51
CA GLY A 160 2.29 -26.91 -8.28
C GLY A 160 1.96 -25.42 -8.44
N LEU A 161 2.85 -24.64 -9.07
CA LEU A 161 2.60 -23.22 -9.35
C LEU A 161 1.39 -23.04 -10.26
N GLN A 162 1.31 -23.82 -11.35
CA GLN A 162 0.17 -23.79 -12.28
C GLN A 162 -1.14 -24.23 -11.61
N ALA A 163 -1.10 -25.22 -10.72
CA ALA A 163 -2.26 -25.66 -9.97
C ALA A 163 -2.75 -24.57 -9.00
N LEU A 164 -1.83 -23.88 -8.32
CA LEU A 164 -2.14 -22.75 -7.46
C LEU A 164 -2.78 -21.60 -8.26
N LEU A 165 -2.20 -21.23 -9.40
CA LEU A 165 -2.73 -20.19 -10.28
C LEU A 165 -4.17 -20.51 -10.72
N ARG A 166 -4.43 -21.74 -11.19
CA ARG A 166 -5.78 -22.16 -11.61
C ARG A 166 -6.82 -22.07 -10.47
N ARG A 167 -6.43 -22.31 -9.22
CA ARG A 167 -7.34 -22.14 -8.07
C ARG A 167 -7.61 -20.67 -7.81
N THR A 168 -6.55 -19.87 -7.73
CA THR A 168 -6.65 -18.43 -7.42
C THR A 168 -7.52 -17.65 -8.41
N VAL A 169 -7.53 -18.00 -9.70
CA VAL A 169 -8.37 -17.29 -10.69
C VAL A 169 -9.82 -17.74 -10.72
N LYS A 170 -10.19 -18.85 -10.04
CA LYS A 170 -11.58 -19.32 -9.95
C LYS A 170 -12.36 -18.71 -8.78
N ASP A 171 -11.64 -18.33 -7.73
CA ASP A 171 -12.19 -17.69 -6.53
C ASP A 171 -12.28 -16.17 -6.72
#